data_99a9eaaea96185bfd9ce149b626cc8c2
#
_entry.id   99a9eaaea96185bfd9ce149b626cc8c2
#
_cell.length_a   1.000
_cell.length_b   1.000
_cell.length_c   1.000
_cell.angle_alpha   90.00
_cell.angle_beta   90.00
_cell.angle_gamma   90.00
#
_symmetry.space_group_name_H-M   'P 1'
#
loop_
_entity.id
_entity.type
_entity.pdbx_description
1 polymer ?
#
loop_
_entity_poly.entity_id
_entity_poly.type
_entity_poly.pdbx_seq_one_letter_code
_entity_poly.pdbx_strand_id
1 'polypeptide(L)'
;GLFGRLRQASDSPWEPLKTWPVAVGQADFSTDWVLAIAATGAAEGDVVELQPRGRDRHPQRLNDWSGGPVLALSIGGEDARLQIEYEKILAAEQGLDVIVRQSQECAEAVGKLARRLDAGVMGRLDDPDTLEALAREIKQLATEQAAMRSRAAMIALDMPESAGGMKVSVGLLADTELVRGV
;
A
#
# COMPACT_ATOMS: atom_id res chain seq x y z
N GLY A 1 -12.71 5.16 25.06
CA GLY A 1 -12.01 3.89 25.26
C GLY A 1 -12.19 2.96 24.06
N LEU A 2 -11.38 1.94 23.98
CA LEU A 2 -11.51 0.82 23.06
C LEU A 2 -12.03 -0.38 23.83
N PHE A 3 -13.06 -1.00 23.29
CA PHE A 3 -13.70 -2.20 23.85
C PHE A 3 -13.50 -3.35 22.86
N GLY A 4 -13.36 -4.56 23.40
CA GLY A 4 -13.22 -5.78 22.62
C GLY A 4 -14.14 -6.87 23.13
N ARG A 5 -14.44 -7.83 22.26
CA ARG A 5 -15.08 -9.09 22.60
C ARG A 5 -14.66 -10.17 21.63
N LEU A 6 -14.70 -11.43 22.07
CA LEU A 6 -14.59 -12.59 21.20
C LEU A 6 -15.94 -12.88 20.53
N ARG A 7 -15.93 -13.11 19.23
CA ARG A 7 -17.14 -13.38 18.43
C ARG A 7 -17.65 -14.82 18.55
N GLN A 8 -17.32 -15.53 19.62
CA GLN A 8 -17.74 -16.92 19.82
C GLN A 8 -19.24 -17.06 20.14
N ALA A 9 -19.86 -16.00 20.65
CA ALA A 9 -21.32 -15.92 20.86
C ALA A 9 -21.77 -14.48 20.67
N SER A 10 -22.93 -14.30 20.02
CA SER A 10 -23.53 -12.98 19.77
C SER A 10 -23.81 -12.17 21.05
N ASP A 11 -23.80 -12.80 22.22
CA ASP A 11 -24.11 -12.21 23.51
C ASP A 11 -22.90 -11.97 24.42
N SER A 12 -21.66 -12.16 23.90
CA SER A 12 -20.46 -11.86 24.69
C SER A 12 -20.42 -10.37 25.04
N PRO A 13 -20.24 -10.02 26.32
CA PRO A 13 -20.20 -8.62 26.74
C PRO A 13 -18.97 -7.92 26.13
N TRP A 14 -19.12 -6.62 25.87
CA TRP A 14 -18.01 -5.79 25.48
C TRP A 14 -17.15 -5.45 26.69
N GLU A 15 -15.89 -5.83 26.66
CA GLU A 15 -14.94 -5.53 27.74
C GLU A 15 -14.03 -4.36 27.38
N PRO A 16 -13.72 -3.47 28.31
CA PRO A 16 -12.80 -2.37 28.06
C PRO A 16 -11.38 -2.89 27.95
N LEU A 17 -10.77 -2.79 26.78
CA LEU A 17 -9.36 -3.13 26.57
C LEU A 17 -8.44 -1.98 26.96
N LYS A 18 -8.84 -0.76 26.61
CA LYS A 18 -8.08 0.46 26.93
C LYS A 18 -8.99 1.67 27.01
N THR A 19 -8.72 2.51 28.00
CA THR A 19 -9.40 3.81 28.17
C THR A 19 -8.39 4.94 28.14
N TRP A 20 -8.72 6.03 27.47
CA TRP A 20 -7.93 7.25 27.44
C TRP A 20 -8.77 8.41 27.99
N PRO A 21 -8.23 9.18 28.94
CA PRO A 21 -8.85 10.43 29.35
C PRO A 21 -8.66 11.45 28.19
N VAL A 22 -9.76 12.04 27.73
CA VAL A 22 -9.75 13.10 26.74
C VAL A 22 -10.06 14.41 27.45
N ALA A 23 -9.35 15.49 27.07
CA ALA A 23 -9.57 16.80 27.67
C ALA A 23 -10.97 17.34 27.35
N VAL A 24 -11.53 18.12 28.26
CA VAL A 24 -12.84 18.75 28.06
C VAL A 24 -12.75 19.72 26.88
N GLY A 25 -13.68 19.60 25.93
CA GLY A 25 -13.73 20.45 24.75
C GLY A 25 -12.85 20.02 23.58
N GLN A 26 -12.13 18.91 23.72
CA GLN A 26 -11.38 18.33 22.60
C GLN A 26 -12.34 17.59 21.66
N ALA A 27 -12.49 18.10 20.43
CA ALA A 27 -13.39 17.54 19.41
C ALA A 27 -12.79 16.30 18.74
N ASP A 28 -11.47 16.32 18.50
CA ASP A 28 -10.75 15.25 17.83
C ASP A 28 -9.73 14.60 18.75
N PHE A 29 -9.69 13.27 18.73
CA PHE A 29 -8.73 12.47 19.48
C PHE A 29 -8.17 11.36 18.58
N SER A 30 -6.86 11.38 18.40
CA SER A 30 -6.12 10.33 17.70
C SER A 30 -5.06 9.77 18.61
N THR A 31 -4.88 8.45 18.58
CA THR A 31 -3.84 7.75 19.36
C THR A 31 -3.50 6.43 18.73
N ASP A 32 -2.25 6.04 18.83
CA ASP A 32 -1.77 4.72 18.44
C ASP A 32 -1.69 3.83 19.68
N TRP A 33 -2.09 2.59 19.50
CA TRP A 33 -2.01 1.59 20.55
C TRP A 33 -1.79 0.19 19.98
N VAL A 34 -0.90 -0.57 20.62
CA VAL A 34 -0.60 -1.96 20.25
C VAL A 34 -1.51 -2.88 21.04
N LEU A 35 -2.36 -3.65 20.34
CA LEU A 35 -3.19 -4.68 20.94
C LEU A 35 -2.36 -5.95 21.14
N ALA A 36 -2.15 -6.34 22.39
CA ALA A 36 -1.60 -7.65 22.71
C ALA A 36 -2.71 -8.70 22.56
N ILE A 37 -2.70 -9.48 21.48
CA ILE A 37 -3.72 -10.51 21.21
C ILE A 37 -3.88 -11.49 22.38
N ALA A 38 -2.77 -11.90 22.99
CA ALA A 38 -2.81 -12.77 24.19
C ALA A 38 -3.64 -12.19 25.35
N ALA A 39 -3.76 -10.87 25.46
CA ALA A 39 -4.58 -10.24 26.49
C ALA A 39 -6.09 -10.34 26.22
N THR A 40 -6.50 -10.69 25.00
CA THR A 40 -7.91 -10.90 24.65
C THR A 40 -8.39 -12.32 24.93
N GLY A 41 -7.48 -13.24 25.23
CA GLY A 41 -7.79 -14.66 25.37
C GLY A 41 -8.12 -15.35 24.03
N ALA A 42 -7.90 -14.66 22.91
CA ALA A 42 -8.19 -15.20 21.58
C ALA A 42 -7.17 -16.26 21.18
N ALA A 43 -7.66 -17.35 20.60
CA ALA A 43 -6.89 -18.42 19.98
C ALA A 43 -6.94 -18.29 18.45
N GLU A 44 -6.15 -19.15 17.79
CA GLU A 44 -6.19 -19.29 16.34
C GLU A 44 -7.59 -19.69 15.85
N GLY A 45 -8.07 -19.00 14.80
CA GLY A 45 -9.42 -19.18 14.25
C GLY A 45 -10.48 -18.28 14.89
N ASP A 46 -10.17 -17.62 16.01
CA ASP A 46 -11.10 -16.69 16.65
C ASP A 46 -11.22 -15.37 15.89
N VAL A 47 -12.33 -14.69 16.08
CA VAL A 47 -12.53 -13.32 15.62
C VAL A 47 -12.69 -12.39 16.82
N VAL A 48 -11.80 -11.43 16.94
CA VAL A 48 -11.88 -10.35 17.94
C VAL A 48 -12.57 -9.17 17.32
N GLU A 49 -13.69 -8.78 17.88
CA GLU A 49 -14.38 -7.53 17.50
C GLU A 49 -13.91 -6.39 18.41
N LEU A 50 -13.54 -5.27 17.78
CA LEU A 50 -13.11 -4.06 18.45
C LEU A 50 -14.10 -2.93 18.16
N GLN A 51 -14.44 -2.16 19.16
CA GLN A 51 -15.31 -1.00 19.01
C GLN A 51 -14.79 0.19 19.80
N PRO A 52 -14.50 1.33 19.15
CA PRO A 52 -14.26 2.57 19.87
C PRO A 52 -15.56 3.03 20.53
N ARG A 53 -15.50 3.37 21.81
CA ARG A 53 -16.64 3.90 22.55
C ARG A 53 -16.25 5.18 23.26
N GLY A 54 -17.12 6.16 23.17
CA GLY A 54 -17.02 7.41 23.90
C GLY A 54 -18.15 7.56 24.90
N ARG A 55 -17.91 8.30 25.98
CA ARG A 55 -18.98 8.80 26.85
C ARG A 55 -18.70 10.25 27.19
N ASP A 56 -19.74 11.03 27.28
CA ASP A 56 -19.66 12.38 27.83
C ASP A 56 -19.65 12.34 29.35
N ARG A 57 -19.39 13.47 29.99
CA ARG A 57 -19.45 13.64 31.45
C ARG A 57 -20.79 14.19 31.93
N HIS A 58 -21.82 14.08 31.09
CA HIS A 58 -23.13 14.60 31.51
C HIS A 58 -23.68 13.80 32.68
N PRO A 59 -24.04 14.43 33.80
CA PRO A 59 -24.42 13.75 35.06
C PRO A 59 -25.54 12.71 34.89
N GLN A 60 -26.45 12.92 33.92
CA GLN A 60 -27.57 12.03 33.66
C GLN A 60 -27.23 10.88 32.66
N ARG A 61 -26.02 10.88 32.06
CA ARG A 61 -25.59 9.93 31.04
C ARG A 61 -24.24 9.29 31.34
N LEU A 62 -23.82 9.25 32.59
CA LEU A 62 -22.51 8.75 33.02
C LEU A 62 -22.25 7.29 32.61
N ASN A 63 -23.29 6.52 32.34
CA ASN A 63 -23.17 5.11 31.93
C ASN A 63 -23.49 4.87 30.46
N ASP A 64 -23.85 5.91 29.69
CA ASP A 64 -24.20 5.77 28.29
C ASP A 64 -22.93 5.88 27.44
N TRP A 65 -22.48 4.75 26.91
CA TRP A 65 -21.39 4.67 25.95
C TRP A 65 -21.96 4.73 24.53
N SER A 66 -21.57 5.72 23.77
CA SER A 66 -21.82 5.72 22.33
C SER A 66 -20.71 4.94 21.61
N GLY A 67 -21.09 3.95 20.82
CA GLY A 67 -20.17 3.12 20.05
C GLY A 67 -19.95 3.66 18.63
N GLY A 68 -18.71 3.63 18.18
CA GLY A 68 -18.34 3.80 16.79
C GLY A 68 -18.47 2.49 15.99
N PRO A 69 -17.93 2.46 14.77
CA PRO A 69 -17.95 1.26 13.94
C PRO A 69 -17.20 0.10 14.59
N VAL A 70 -17.69 -1.11 14.34
CA VAL A 70 -17.03 -2.34 14.80
C VAL A 70 -15.99 -2.77 13.77
N LEU A 71 -14.77 -3.01 14.23
CA LEU A 71 -13.69 -3.62 13.47
C LEU A 71 -13.56 -5.08 13.90
N ALA A 72 -13.63 -6.02 12.95
CA ALA A 72 -13.40 -7.43 13.19
C ALA A 72 -11.99 -7.83 12.80
N LEU A 73 -11.24 -8.43 13.71
CA LEU A 73 -9.91 -8.97 13.50
C LEU A 73 -9.96 -10.49 13.59
N SER A 74 -9.66 -11.18 12.51
CA SER A 74 -9.49 -12.63 12.51
C SER A 74 -8.10 -12.98 13.01
N ILE A 75 -8.02 -13.90 13.96
CA ILE A 75 -6.76 -14.39 14.52
C ILE A 75 -6.33 -15.57 13.67
N GLY A 76 -5.40 -15.35 12.75
CA GLY A 76 -4.80 -16.38 11.93
C GLY A 76 -3.60 -17.04 12.62
N GLY A 77 -3.41 -18.35 12.36
CA GLY A 77 -2.20 -19.05 12.71
C GLY A 77 -1.08 -18.86 11.71
N GLU A 78 -0.03 -19.68 11.86
CA GLU A 78 1.13 -19.64 10.98
C GLU A 78 0.78 -19.94 9.52
N ASP A 79 -0.12 -20.89 9.29
CA ASP A 79 -0.59 -21.24 7.94
C ASP A 79 -1.32 -20.08 7.27
N ALA A 80 -2.17 -19.37 8.01
CA ALA A 80 -2.86 -18.18 7.48
C ALA A 80 -1.87 -17.04 7.14
N ARG A 81 -0.83 -16.88 7.96
CA ARG A 81 0.24 -15.92 7.70
C ARG A 81 1.01 -16.28 6.44
N LEU A 82 1.42 -17.57 6.32
CA LEU A 82 2.13 -18.07 5.14
C LEU A 82 1.29 -17.93 3.87
N GLN A 83 -0.02 -18.18 3.96
CA GLN A 83 -0.93 -18.00 2.84
C GLN A 83 -0.97 -16.52 2.38
N ILE A 84 -1.06 -15.57 3.31
CA ILE A 84 -1.04 -14.13 3.00
C ILE A 84 0.30 -13.72 2.38
N GLU A 85 1.42 -14.21 2.92
CA GLU A 85 2.75 -13.95 2.37
C GLU A 85 2.88 -14.51 0.95
N TYR A 86 2.38 -15.72 0.71
CA TYR A 86 2.36 -16.33 -0.63
C TYR A 86 1.53 -15.53 -1.62
N GLU A 87 0.33 -15.10 -1.23
CA GLU A 87 -0.54 -14.26 -2.07
C GLU A 87 0.13 -12.92 -2.43
N LYS A 88 0.85 -12.32 -1.49
CA LYS A 88 1.62 -11.09 -1.74
C LYS A 88 2.77 -11.31 -2.73
N ILE A 89 3.49 -12.43 -2.61
CA ILE A 89 4.56 -12.79 -3.55
C ILE A 89 3.98 -13.01 -4.95
N LEU A 90 2.88 -13.73 -5.06
CA LEU A 90 2.21 -13.97 -6.34
C LEU A 90 1.72 -12.67 -6.99
N ALA A 91 1.14 -11.78 -6.21
CA ALA A 91 0.72 -10.46 -6.69
C ALA A 91 1.92 -9.61 -7.16
N ALA A 92 3.05 -9.71 -6.46
CA ALA A 92 4.29 -9.04 -6.83
C ALA A 92 4.85 -9.58 -8.15
N GLU A 93 4.88 -10.91 -8.36
CA GLU A 93 5.29 -11.53 -9.63
C GLU A 93 4.44 -11.03 -10.79
N GLN A 94 3.12 -11.03 -10.64
CA GLN A 94 2.20 -10.51 -11.67
C GLN A 94 2.45 -9.03 -11.97
N GLY A 95 2.71 -8.25 -10.92
CA GLY A 95 3.07 -6.83 -11.07
C GLY A 95 4.38 -6.62 -11.82
N LEU A 96 5.39 -7.45 -11.55
CA LEU A 96 6.68 -7.42 -12.23
C LEU A 96 6.57 -7.82 -13.71
N ASP A 97 5.76 -8.80 -14.04
CA ASP A 97 5.51 -9.19 -15.44
C ASP A 97 4.94 -8.02 -16.26
N VAL A 98 4.06 -7.23 -15.66
CA VAL A 98 3.53 -6.01 -16.30
C VAL A 98 4.64 -4.98 -16.51
N ILE A 99 5.52 -4.77 -15.52
CA ILE A 99 6.63 -3.83 -15.62
C ILE A 99 7.61 -4.28 -16.72
N VAL A 100 7.95 -5.57 -16.77
CA VAL A 100 8.86 -6.13 -17.81
C VAL A 100 8.29 -5.90 -19.19
N ARG A 101 7.01 -6.19 -19.40
CA ARG A 101 6.35 -5.96 -20.70
C ARG A 101 6.37 -4.47 -21.08
N GLN A 102 5.99 -3.59 -20.16
CA GLN A 102 6.02 -2.15 -20.42
C GLN A 102 7.44 -1.63 -20.66
N SER A 103 8.45 -2.17 -19.99
CA SER A 103 9.85 -1.84 -20.23
C SER A 103 10.30 -2.24 -21.63
N GLN A 104 9.89 -3.41 -22.12
CA GLN A 104 10.16 -3.86 -23.49
C GLN A 104 9.50 -2.95 -24.53
N GLU A 105 8.22 -2.61 -24.32
CA GLU A 105 7.50 -1.68 -25.22
C GLU A 105 8.17 -0.29 -25.24
N CYS A 106 8.60 0.21 -24.10
CA CYS A 106 9.32 1.47 -24.00
C CYS A 106 10.68 1.40 -24.72
N ALA A 107 11.45 0.31 -24.53
CA ALA A 107 12.72 0.11 -25.23
C ALA A 107 12.54 0.03 -26.75
N GLU A 108 11.50 -0.62 -27.24
CA GLU A 108 11.17 -0.65 -28.67
C GLU A 108 10.82 0.75 -29.21
N ALA A 109 10.05 1.53 -28.43
CA ALA A 109 9.69 2.91 -28.82
C ALA A 109 10.92 3.80 -28.90
N VAL A 110 11.83 3.71 -27.91
CA VAL A 110 13.12 4.42 -27.93
C VAL A 110 13.96 3.99 -29.14
N GLY A 111 14.02 2.68 -29.44
CA GLY A 111 14.74 2.17 -30.63
C GLY A 111 14.14 2.65 -31.97
N LYS A 112 12.81 2.82 -32.02
CA LYS A 112 12.15 3.43 -33.20
C LYS A 112 12.48 4.91 -33.31
N LEU A 113 12.49 5.63 -32.22
CA LEU A 113 12.83 7.04 -32.15
C LEU A 113 14.28 7.28 -32.59
N ALA A 114 15.23 6.50 -32.05
CA ALA A 114 16.64 6.56 -32.44
C ALA A 114 16.84 6.33 -33.94
N ARG A 115 16.22 5.29 -34.50
CA ARG A 115 16.29 5.01 -35.97
C ARG A 115 15.71 6.15 -36.82
N ARG A 116 14.65 6.82 -36.33
CA ARG A 116 14.09 8.00 -37.06
C ARG A 116 15.05 9.17 -37.03
N LEU A 117 15.79 9.36 -35.91
CA LEU A 117 16.82 10.39 -35.79
C LEU A 117 18.02 10.08 -36.71
N ASP A 118 18.50 8.82 -36.74
CA ASP A 118 19.65 8.38 -37.52
C ASP A 118 19.36 8.37 -39.06
N ALA A 119 18.14 8.01 -39.48
CA ALA A 119 17.74 7.88 -40.89
C ALA A 119 17.65 9.24 -41.65
N GLY A 120 18.30 10.28 -41.15
CA GLY A 120 18.41 11.57 -41.88
C GLY A 120 17.18 12.45 -41.81
N VAL A 121 16.31 12.26 -40.79
CA VAL A 121 15.33 13.27 -40.38
C VAL A 121 16.04 14.54 -39.92
N MET A 122 17.37 14.44 -39.75
CA MET A 122 18.27 15.58 -39.42
C MET A 122 18.10 16.77 -40.40
N GLY A 123 17.75 16.58 -41.65
CA GLY A 123 17.45 17.66 -42.58
C GLY A 123 16.08 18.33 -42.42
N ARG A 124 15.25 17.85 -41.47
CA ARG A 124 13.95 18.43 -41.11
C ARG A 124 13.87 18.85 -39.63
N LEU A 125 14.98 18.77 -38.91
CA LEU A 125 15.03 19.24 -37.52
C LEU A 125 14.91 20.79 -37.37
N ASP A 126 14.99 21.49 -38.51
CA ASP A 126 14.72 22.93 -38.58
C ASP A 126 13.21 23.28 -38.56
N ASP A 127 12.36 22.25 -38.73
CA ASP A 127 10.91 22.42 -38.71
C ASP A 127 10.40 22.36 -37.26
N PRO A 128 9.84 23.47 -36.72
CA PRO A 128 9.38 23.56 -35.35
C PRO A 128 8.31 22.54 -35.01
N ASP A 129 7.44 22.16 -35.94
CA ASP A 129 6.38 21.17 -35.73
C ASP A 129 6.97 19.77 -35.47
N THR A 130 8.03 19.44 -36.21
CA THR A 130 8.76 18.17 -36.05
C THR A 130 9.46 18.10 -34.69
N LEU A 131 10.12 19.20 -34.30
CA LEU A 131 10.77 19.29 -32.97
C LEU A 131 9.76 19.16 -31.82
N GLU A 132 8.60 19.81 -31.93
CA GLU A 132 7.56 19.73 -30.92
C GLU A 132 6.96 18.32 -30.82
N ALA A 133 6.79 17.63 -31.95
CA ALA A 133 6.32 16.24 -31.96
C ALA A 133 7.31 15.30 -31.26
N LEU A 134 8.62 15.44 -31.56
CA LEU A 134 9.67 14.67 -30.90
C LEU A 134 9.74 14.96 -29.39
N ALA A 135 9.67 16.22 -29.00
CA ALA A 135 9.68 16.60 -27.58
C ALA A 135 8.49 16.00 -26.82
N ARG A 136 7.30 15.96 -27.44
CA ARG A 136 6.11 15.33 -26.85
C ARG A 136 6.31 13.81 -26.68
N GLU A 137 6.86 13.12 -27.69
CA GLU A 137 7.14 11.69 -27.66
C GLU A 137 8.16 11.34 -26.56
N ILE A 138 9.26 12.10 -26.46
CA ILE A 138 10.27 11.93 -25.40
C ILE A 138 9.65 12.15 -23.99
N LYS A 139 8.86 13.19 -23.84
CA LYS A 139 8.18 13.48 -22.57
C LYS A 139 7.22 12.38 -22.17
N GLN A 140 6.50 11.80 -23.12
CA GLN A 140 5.61 10.67 -22.86
C GLN A 140 6.40 9.46 -22.35
N LEU A 141 7.49 9.06 -23.05
CA LEU A 141 8.36 7.95 -22.66
C LEU A 141 8.96 8.16 -21.27
N ALA A 142 9.40 9.38 -20.95
CA ALA A 142 9.89 9.72 -19.61
C ALA A 142 8.81 9.57 -18.53
N THR A 143 7.57 9.95 -18.84
CA THR A 143 6.42 9.79 -17.92
C THR A 143 6.09 8.31 -17.69
N GLU A 144 6.12 7.49 -18.75
CA GLU A 144 5.89 6.06 -18.64
C GLU A 144 6.97 5.36 -17.82
N GLN A 145 8.24 5.74 -17.97
CA GLN A 145 9.33 5.23 -17.15
C GLN A 145 9.17 5.63 -15.67
N ALA A 146 8.79 6.86 -15.39
CA ALA A 146 8.52 7.31 -14.02
C ALA A 146 7.38 6.51 -13.37
N ALA A 147 6.32 6.21 -14.13
CA ALA A 147 5.21 5.39 -13.66
C ALA A 147 5.64 3.94 -13.37
N MET A 148 6.51 3.34 -14.20
CA MET A 148 7.05 2.00 -13.94
C MET A 148 7.88 1.96 -12.65
N ARG A 149 8.75 2.97 -12.41
CA ARG A 149 9.51 3.08 -11.17
C ARG A 149 8.61 3.19 -9.94
N SER A 150 7.59 4.04 -10.00
CA SER A 150 6.60 4.15 -8.92
C SER A 150 5.92 2.82 -8.62
N ARG A 151 5.54 2.06 -9.64
CA ARG A 151 4.96 0.72 -9.46
C ARG A 151 5.93 -0.25 -8.83
N ALA A 152 7.19 -0.27 -9.28
CA ALA A 152 8.23 -1.11 -8.70
C ALA A 152 8.44 -0.78 -7.20
N ALA A 153 8.49 0.51 -6.85
CA ALA A 153 8.58 0.94 -5.46
C ALA A 153 7.40 0.45 -4.60
N MET A 154 6.18 0.56 -5.13
CA MET A 154 4.98 0.07 -4.42
C MET A 154 5.01 -1.44 -4.23
N ILE A 155 5.42 -2.20 -5.25
CA ILE A 155 5.58 -3.66 -5.15
C ILE A 155 6.62 -3.99 -4.06
N ALA A 156 7.78 -3.33 -4.06
CA ALA A 156 8.82 -3.56 -3.06
C ALA A 156 8.34 -3.28 -1.63
N LEU A 157 7.52 -2.24 -1.44
CA LEU A 157 6.95 -1.91 -0.12
C LEU A 157 5.97 -2.96 0.38
N ASP A 158 5.17 -3.54 -0.52
CA ASP A 158 4.13 -4.53 -0.14
C ASP A 158 4.67 -5.97 -0.02
N MET A 159 5.91 -6.22 -0.46
CA MET A 159 6.55 -7.53 -0.35
C MET A 159 6.83 -7.91 1.10
N PRO A 160 6.58 -9.17 1.50
CA PRO A 160 6.91 -9.66 2.83
C PRO A 160 8.42 -9.74 3.04
N GLU A 161 8.86 -9.70 4.30
CA GLU A 161 10.28 -9.80 4.67
C GLU A 161 10.89 -11.16 4.29
N SER A 162 10.07 -12.23 4.25
CA SER A 162 10.46 -13.56 3.78
C SER A 162 10.96 -13.58 2.33
N ALA A 163 10.56 -12.60 1.51
CA ALA A 163 10.99 -12.42 0.12
C ALA A 163 12.19 -11.45 -0.01
N GLY A 164 13.04 -11.33 1.01
CA GLY A 164 14.07 -10.31 1.13
C GLY A 164 14.96 -10.12 -0.10
N GLY A 165 15.43 -11.20 -0.74
CA GLY A 165 16.24 -11.12 -1.96
C GLY A 165 15.48 -10.49 -3.14
N MET A 166 14.23 -10.87 -3.36
CA MET A 166 13.38 -10.32 -4.41
C MET A 166 13.02 -8.85 -4.09
N LYS A 167 12.70 -8.55 -2.83
CA LYS A 167 12.39 -7.20 -2.36
C LYS A 167 13.52 -6.22 -2.64
N VAL A 168 14.77 -6.62 -2.36
CA VAL A 168 15.98 -5.81 -2.66
C VAL A 168 16.11 -5.60 -4.17
N SER A 169 15.94 -6.65 -4.98
CA SER A 169 16.07 -6.55 -6.44
C SER A 169 15.00 -5.62 -7.04
N VAL A 170 13.76 -5.71 -6.56
CA VAL A 170 12.67 -4.83 -7.00
C VAL A 170 12.89 -3.39 -6.54
N GLY A 171 13.40 -3.19 -5.32
CA GLY A 171 13.81 -1.88 -4.80
C GLY A 171 14.90 -1.24 -5.66
N LEU A 172 15.89 -2.00 -6.08
CA LEU A 172 16.92 -1.54 -7.00
C LEU A 172 16.36 -1.13 -8.35
N LEU A 173 15.35 -1.82 -8.89
CA LEU A 173 14.67 -1.40 -10.12
C LEU A 173 13.94 -0.06 -9.97
N ALA A 174 13.40 0.21 -8.79
CA ALA A 174 12.76 1.49 -8.48
C ALA A 174 13.78 2.65 -8.39
N ASP A 175 14.97 2.35 -7.81
CA ASP A 175 16.02 3.34 -7.57
C ASP A 175 16.97 3.52 -8.76
N THR A 176 17.03 2.54 -9.68
CA THR A 176 17.94 2.63 -10.83
C THR A 176 17.48 3.79 -11.70
N GLU A 177 18.30 4.82 -11.76
CA GLU A 177 18.24 5.83 -12.81
C GLU A 177 18.58 5.14 -14.14
N LEU A 178 17.63 4.44 -14.73
CA LEU A 178 17.77 3.74 -16.01
C LEU A 178 18.05 4.71 -17.17
N VAL A 179 18.17 5.99 -16.89
CA VAL A 179 18.46 7.04 -17.88
C VAL A 179 19.41 8.09 -17.29
N ARG A 180 20.61 7.68 -16.89
CA ARG A 180 21.78 8.57 -16.94
C ARG A 180 22.70 8.12 -18.07
N GLY A 181 22.23 8.25 -19.29
CA GLY A 181 23.01 7.79 -20.42
C GLY A 181 22.33 7.99 -21.76
N VAL A 182 21.78 9.16 -22.01
CA VAL A 182 21.63 9.73 -23.35
C VAL A 182 21.98 11.20 -23.29
#